data_bc9a59d6a8cfcfa958447e6f49da2f06
#
_entry.id   bc9a59d6a8cfcfa958447e6f49da2f06
#
_cell.length_a   1.000
_cell.length_b   1.000
_cell.length_c   1.000
_cell.angle_alpha   90.00
_cell.angle_beta   90.00
_cell.angle_gamma   90.00
#
_symmetry.space_group_name_H-M   'P 1'
#
loop_
_entity.id
_entity.type
_entity.pdbx_description
1 polymer ?
#
loop_
_entity_poly.entity_id
_entity_poly.type
_entity_poly.pdbx_seq_one_letter_code
_entity_poly.pdbx_strand_id
1 'polypeptide(L)'
;MIQIIEVEGGYRTVVNCDVCIERIADARMAVAVRFGHGSVWHLHKGQCHDRAERMVPAFRRGFMELREHIAQIEHNTQPLAGQD
;
A
#
# COMPACT_ATOMS: atom_id res chain seq x y z
N MET A 1 -5.54 -0.25 1.99
CA MET A 1 -6.34 0.73 1.21
C MET A 1 -5.94 2.14 1.53
N ILE A 2 -6.02 3.02 0.56
CA ILE A 2 -5.71 4.43 0.73
C ILE A 2 -7.01 5.17 0.98
N GLN A 3 -7.04 6.02 2.01
CA GLN A 3 -8.23 6.80 2.37
C GLN A 3 -7.86 8.23 2.67
N ILE A 4 -8.83 9.12 2.47
CA ILE A 4 -8.72 10.50 2.91
C ILE A 4 -9.59 10.66 4.13
N ILE A 5 -9.01 11.14 5.22
CA ILE A 5 -9.75 11.39 6.46
C ILE A 5 -9.79 12.89 6.75
N GLU A 6 -10.84 13.31 7.41
CA GLU A 6 -10.97 14.68 7.87
C GLU A 6 -10.29 14.84 9.24
N VAL A 7 -9.44 15.84 9.35
CA VAL A 7 -8.75 16.16 10.59
C VAL A 7 -8.91 17.64 10.87
N GLU A 8 -8.58 18.05 12.08
CA GLU A 8 -8.62 19.46 12.43
C GLU A 8 -7.70 20.25 11.48
N GLY A 9 -8.26 21.22 10.81
CA GLY A 9 -7.52 22.06 9.88
C GLY A 9 -7.47 21.56 8.44
N GLY A 10 -8.18 20.45 8.11
CA GLY A 10 -8.23 19.99 6.72
C GLY A 10 -8.40 18.50 6.57
N TYR A 11 -7.66 17.94 5.61
CA TYR A 11 -7.75 16.52 5.26
C TYR A 11 -6.38 15.88 5.30
N ARG A 12 -6.35 14.58 5.53
CA ARG A 12 -5.11 13.81 5.52
C ARG A 12 -5.32 12.50 4.75
N THR A 13 -4.37 12.16 3.91
CA THR A 13 -4.36 10.86 3.24
C THR A 13 -3.65 9.85 4.15
N VAL A 14 -4.30 8.72 4.37
CA VAL A 14 -3.77 7.64 5.22
C VAL A 14 -3.86 6.31 4.49
N VAL A 15 -3.10 5.33 4.96
CA VAL A 15 -3.15 3.98 4.45
C VAL A 15 -3.66 3.08 5.55
N ASN A 16 -4.69 2.29 5.23
CA ASN A 16 -5.23 1.28 6.13
C ASN A 16 -4.89 -0.11 5.62
N CYS A 17 -4.72 -1.04 6.54
CA CYS A 17 -4.47 -2.43 6.20
C CYS A 17 -5.71 -3.05 5.55
N ASP A 18 -5.53 -3.78 4.47
CA ASP A 18 -6.63 -4.42 3.76
C ASP A 18 -7.15 -5.69 4.46
N VAL A 19 -6.43 -6.21 5.45
CA VAL A 19 -6.85 -7.38 6.22
C VAL A 19 -7.54 -6.97 7.52
N CYS A 20 -6.90 -6.17 8.36
CA CYS A 20 -7.47 -5.80 9.65
C CYS A 20 -8.23 -4.47 9.64
N ILE A 21 -8.15 -3.73 8.55
CA ILE A 21 -8.83 -2.43 8.35
C ILE A 21 -8.26 -1.30 9.20
N GLU A 22 -7.36 -1.58 10.10
CA GLU A 22 -6.76 -0.56 10.94
C GLU A 22 -5.70 0.24 10.19
N ARG A 23 -5.47 1.47 10.65
CA ARG A 23 -4.48 2.36 10.04
C ARG A 23 -3.07 1.76 10.13
N ILE A 24 -2.31 1.94 9.07
CA ILE A 24 -0.88 1.69 9.07
C ILE A 24 -0.21 2.97 9.55
N ALA A 25 0.18 2.97 10.81
CA ALA A 25 0.75 4.16 11.45
C ALA A 25 2.23 4.37 11.10
N ASP A 26 2.93 3.29 10.73
CA ASP A 26 4.35 3.33 10.43
C ASP A 26 4.60 2.51 9.16
N ALA A 27 4.99 3.20 8.09
CA ALA A 27 5.22 2.55 6.81
C ALA A 27 6.34 1.50 6.85
N ARG A 28 7.26 1.60 7.82
CA ARG A 28 8.32 0.61 8.00
C ARG A 28 7.79 -0.74 8.47
N MET A 29 6.60 -0.76 9.03
CA MET A 29 5.94 -1.96 9.56
C MET A 29 4.88 -2.50 8.60
N ALA A 30 4.96 -2.15 7.33
CA ALA A 30 3.97 -2.53 6.36
C ALA A 30 4.58 -2.84 5.00
N VAL A 31 3.83 -3.60 4.21
CA VAL A 31 4.21 -3.98 2.85
C VAL A 31 3.07 -3.69 1.89
N ALA A 32 3.41 -3.52 0.62
CA ALA A 32 2.46 -3.50 -0.47
C ALA A 32 2.56 -4.85 -1.18
N VAL A 33 1.46 -5.57 -1.31
CA VAL A 33 1.44 -6.90 -1.90
C VAL A 33 0.61 -6.87 -3.17
N ARG A 34 1.20 -7.41 -4.25
CA ARG A 34 0.51 -7.51 -5.52
C ARG A 34 -0.18 -8.86 -5.61
N PHE A 35 -1.46 -8.83 -5.95
CA PHE A 35 -2.25 -10.03 -6.19
C PHE A 35 -2.78 -10.00 -7.62
N GLY A 36 -2.27 -10.91 -8.46
CA GLY A 36 -2.71 -10.98 -9.85
C GLY A 36 -2.29 -9.76 -10.67
N HIS A 37 -3.19 -9.29 -11.55
CA HIS A 37 -2.91 -8.19 -12.46
C HIS A 37 -3.45 -6.87 -11.91
N GLY A 38 -2.56 -6.04 -11.40
CA GLY A 38 -2.90 -4.66 -11.05
C GLY A 38 -3.53 -4.42 -9.70
N SER A 39 -3.84 -5.46 -8.93
CA SER A 39 -4.38 -5.28 -7.58
C SER A 39 -3.25 -5.18 -6.56
N VAL A 40 -3.34 -4.18 -5.69
CA VAL A 40 -2.34 -3.97 -4.64
C VAL A 40 -3.06 -3.87 -3.29
N TRP A 41 -2.60 -4.66 -2.34
CA TRP A 41 -3.05 -4.61 -0.97
C TRP A 41 -1.97 -4.03 -0.07
N HIS A 42 -2.37 -3.19 0.85
CA HIS A 42 -1.48 -2.57 1.85
C HIS A 42 -1.69 -3.33 3.15
N LEU A 43 -0.64 -3.90 3.70
CA LEU A 43 -0.74 -4.84 4.82
C LEU A 43 0.30 -4.55 5.89
N HIS A 44 -0.10 -4.71 7.15
CA HIS A 44 0.88 -4.78 8.23
C HIS A 44 1.78 -6.00 8.03
N LYS A 45 3.06 -5.87 8.35
CA LYS A 45 3.99 -6.99 8.40
C LYS A 45 3.52 -7.99 9.46
N GLY A 46 3.86 -9.26 9.27
CA GLY A 46 3.52 -10.32 10.21
C GLY A 46 2.17 -10.95 9.91
N GLN A 47 1.25 -10.95 10.88
CA GLN A 47 0.00 -11.69 10.77
C GLN A 47 -0.88 -11.30 9.59
N CYS A 48 -1.01 -10.01 9.31
CA CYS A 48 -1.84 -9.57 8.20
C CYS A 48 -1.26 -10.02 6.86
N HIS A 49 0.04 -9.86 6.69
CA HIS A 49 0.74 -10.31 5.50
C HIS A 49 0.62 -11.84 5.34
N ASP A 50 0.85 -12.59 6.41
CA ASP A 50 0.76 -14.04 6.39
C ASP A 50 -0.65 -14.51 6.03
N ARG A 51 -1.66 -13.86 6.61
CA ARG A 51 -3.06 -14.18 6.33
C ARG A 51 -3.40 -13.94 4.86
N ALA A 52 -2.97 -12.82 4.32
CA ALA A 52 -3.21 -12.50 2.91
C ALA A 52 -2.53 -13.50 1.98
N GLU A 53 -1.31 -13.91 2.30
CA GLU A 53 -0.58 -14.86 1.47
C GLU A 53 -1.25 -16.22 1.40
N ARG A 54 -1.97 -16.63 2.43
CA ARG A 54 -2.73 -17.89 2.42
C ARG A 54 -3.93 -17.85 1.48
N MET A 55 -4.36 -16.66 1.10
CA MET A 55 -5.54 -16.46 0.26
C MET A 55 -5.23 -16.50 -1.22
N VAL A 56 -3.96 -16.36 -1.61
CA VAL A 56 -3.55 -16.24 -3.00
C VAL A 56 -2.38 -17.18 -3.30
N PRO A 57 -2.43 -17.92 -4.44
CA PRO A 57 -1.31 -18.77 -4.86
C PRO A 57 -0.01 -17.99 -4.97
N ALA A 58 1.10 -18.62 -4.55
CA ALA A 58 2.39 -17.97 -4.49
C ALA A 58 2.85 -17.37 -5.83
N PHE A 59 2.54 -18.02 -6.95
CA PHE A 59 2.98 -17.56 -8.27
C PHE A 59 2.26 -16.30 -8.74
N ARG A 60 1.21 -15.89 -8.05
CA ARG A 60 0.43 -14.70 -8.40
C ARG A 60 0.66 -13.52 -7.48
N ARG A 61 1.61 -13.64 -6.58
CA ARG A 61 1.86 -12.59 -5.60
C ARG A 61 3.31 -12.15 -5.59
N GLY A 62 3.51 -10.91 -5.25
CA GLY A 62 4.83 -10.33 -5.00
C GLY A 62 4.63 -9.21 -4.00
N PHE A 63 5.70 -8.80 -3.32
CA PHE A 63 5.57 -7.71 -2.37
C PHE A 63 6.79 -6.81 -2.40
N MET A 64 6.61 -5.61 -1.88
CA MET A 64 7.68 -4.66 -1.63
C MET A 64 7.38 -3.92 -0.34
N GLU A 65 8.40 -3.30 0.23
CA GLU A 65 8.20 -2.44 1.38
C GLU A 65 7.21 -1.32 1.05
N LEU A 66 6.34 -0.97 1.99
CA LEU A 66 5.36 0.09 1.73
C LEU A 66 6.05 1.39 1.35
N ARG A 67 7.19 1.70 1.97
CA ARG A 67 7.95 2.92 1.64
C ARG A 67 8.42 2.94 0.19
N GLU A 68 8.86 1.80 -0.33
CA GLU A 68 9.27 1.68 -1.73
C GLU A 68 8.08 1.90 -2.66
N HIS A 69 6.93 1.32 -2.30
CA HIS A 69 5.71 1.45 -3.08
C HIS A 69 5.28 2.92 -3.17
N ILE A 70 5.29 3.62 -2.04
CA ILE A 70 4.96 5.04 -2.00
C ILE A 70 5.94 5.86 -2.86
N ALA A 71 7.23 5.56 -2.74
CA ALA A 71 8.25 6.25 -3.54
C ALA A 71 8.06 6.01 -5.04
N GLN A 72 7.67 4.81 -5.44
CA GLN A 72 7.39 4.51 -6.84
C GLN A 72 6.16 5.27 -7.34
N ILE A 73 5.12 5.37 -6.53
CA ILE A 73 3.95 6.16 -6.90
C ILE A 73 4.35 7.61 -7.12
N GLU A 74 5.12 8.19 -6.21
CA GLU A 74 5.59 9.56 -6.34
C GLU A 74 6.41 9.74 -7.62
N HIS A 75 7.34 8.84 -7.88
CA HIS A 75 8.19 8.89 -9.07
C HIS A 75 7.36 8.78 -10.35
N ASN A 76 6.41 7.86 -10.38
CA ASN A 76 5.64 7.58 -11.60
C ASN A 76 4.51 8.57 -11.85
N THR A 77 4.19 9.41 -10.88
CA THR A 77 3.16 10.43 -11.05
C THR A 77 3.71 11.82 -11.34
N GLN A 78 5.04 11.96 -11.39
CA GLN A 78 5.67 13.21 -11.78
C GLN A 78 5.57 13.40 -13.29
N PRO A 79 5.43 14.66 -13.76
CA PRO A 79 5.45 14.92 -15.19
C PRO A 79 6.77 14.48 -15.78
N LEU A 80 6.72 13.82 -16.94
CA LEU A 80 7.92 13.50 -17.67
C LEU A 80 8.50 14.75 -18.31
N ALA A 81 9.82 14.78 -18.47
CA ALA A 81 10.48 15.89 -19.13
C ALA A 81 9.91 16.08 -20.54
N GLY A 82 9.50 17.31 -20.87
CA GLY A 82 8.91 17.63 -22.16
C GLY A 82 7.40 17.37 -22.26
N GLN A 83 6.76 16.98 -21.18
CA GLN A 83 5.30 16.82 -21.08
C GLN A 83 4.74 17.90 -20.17
N ASP A 84 3.72 18.56 -20.61
CA ASP A 84 3.04 19.59 -19.82
C ASP A 84 1.58 19.24 -19.62
#